data_bccab1a62da963dbc191f415bd0d3f5b
#
_entry.id   bccab1a62da963dbc191f415bd0d3f5b
#
_cell.length_a   1.000
_cell.length_b   1.000
_cell.length_c   1.000
_cell.angle_alpha   90.00
_cell.angle_beta   90.00
_cell.angle_gamma   90.00
#
_symmetry.space_group_name_H-M   'P 1'
#
loop_
_entity.id
_entity.type
_entity.pdbx_description
1 polymer ?
#
loop_
_entity_poly.entity_id
_entity_poly.type
_entity_poly.pdbx_seq_one_letter_code
_entity_poly.pdbx_strand_id
1 'polypeptide(L)'
;MKEWTSRERVLTAIGHQEPDRVPIIFGATLSTDILECPPDGKNYTKLCHYLGIKNYEKPKLSFAFNSVMNIDERVIQRFHSDFRRIDPNAPEVVVKADGTKTVLGVYCGLRVEKMGYFDDVFDFPLKQCTSKKELKDYPYWPSPNDFHKLSVGKIEEAKDLRENTDYVIVVDNLLAFPFLMYALLSGWNKFFLDMKLNPDFFFTLADRLLEVGFGIVEHFIGPLGNYVDIIATYGDMGTQNGLLCSHKDYVTFIKPYEKEMIAHIKKYTSAKIYRHSCGSVYEVIPDFIENEVEILNPVQPLAKHMEPWRLKKEFGKDLTFCGGIDTQELLCNGTPHEVKEAVRHAIRTYAPGGGYILGPAHSFEPDVPPENIVAMYDAAYEYGGYPIA
;
A
#
# COMPACT_ATOMS: atom_id res chain seq x y z
N MET A 1 9.49 -10.42 32.52
CA MET A 1 8.57 -9.48 31.82
C MET A 1 7.77 -10.31 30.84
N LYS A 2 6.49 -10.02 30.62
CA LYS A 2 5.70 -10.70 29.57
C LYS A 2 6.36 -10.40 28.21
N GLU A 3 6.58 -11.41 27.41
CA GLU A 3 7.04 -11.23 26.03
C GLU A 3 5.85 -10.74 25.19
N TRP A 4 6.04 -9.63 24.47
CA TRP A 4 5.01 -9.06 23.61
C TRP A 4 4.94 -9.80 22.30
N THR A 5 3.74 -10.15 21.88
CA THR A 5 3.54 -10.64 20.50
C THR A 5 3.61 -9.48 19.50
N SER A 6 3.91 -9.79 18.24
CA SER A 6 3.87 -8.79 17.16
C SER A 6 2.50 -8.11 17.06
N ARG A 7 1.42 -8.88 17.19
CA ARG A 7 0.05 -8.37 17.17
C ARG A 7 -0.26 -7.43 18.32
N GLU A 8 0.09 -7.79 19.55
CA GLU A 8 -0.06 -6.91 20.72
C GLU A 8 0.70 -5.61 20.52
N ARG A 9 1.95 -5.69 20.05
CA ARG A 9 2.82 -4.52 19.79
C ARG A 9 2.21 -3.55 18.79
N VAL A 10 1.80 -4.03 17.62
CA VAL A 10 1.26 -3.21 16.54
C VAL A 10 -0.08 -2.59 16.95
N LEU A 11 -1.01 -3.39 17.50
CA LEU A 11 -2.32 -2.88 17.88
C LEU A 11 -2.24 -1.86 19.02
N THR A 12 -1.28 -2.04 19.95
CA THR A 12 -0.99 -1.05 21.00
C THR A 12 -0.47 0.24 20.41
N ALA A 13 0.48 0.18 19.46
CA ALA A 13 0.99 1.36 18.78
C ALA A 13 -0.10 2.10 17.98
N ILE A 14 -0.96 1.38 17.25
CA ILE A 14 -2.12 1.96 16.54
C ILE A 14 -3.13 2.56 17.53
N GLY A 15 -3.25 2.01 18.74
CA GLY A 15 -4.04 2.55 19.83
C GLY A 15 -3.41 3.76 20.56
N HIS A 16 -2.37 4.36 19.99
CA HIS A 16 -1.63 5.51 20.55
C HIS A 16 -1.13 5.27 21.98
N GLN A 17 -0.57 4.07 22.17
CA GLN A 17 0.10 3.67 23.41
C GLN A 17 1.49 3.12 23.06
N GLU A 18 2.43 3.26 24.01
CA GLU A 18 3.80 2.77 23.84
C GLU A 18 3.86 1.25 24.08
N PRO A 19 4.21 0.43 23.07
CA PRO A 19 4.49 -0.99 23.26
C PRO A 19 5.90 -1.23 23.82
N ASP A 20 6.41 -2.47 23.75
CA ASP A 20 7.80 -2.78 24.13
C ASP A 20 8.84 -2.16 23.18
N ARG A 21 8.51 -2.08 21.89
CA ARG A 21 9.31 -1.41 20.86
C ARG A 21 8.42 -0.88 19.73
N VAL A 22 8.98 0.01 18.92
CA VAL A 22 8.34 0.48 17.67
C VAL A 22 8.08 -0.72 16.74
N PRO A 23 6.83 -0.88 16.24
CA PRO A 23 6.55 -1.86 15.19
C PRO A 23 7.36 -1.63 13.93
N ILE A 24 7.77 -2.73 13.28
CA ILE A 24 8.56 -2.72 12.05
C ILE A 24 7.77 -3.41 10.95
N ILE A 25 7.64 -2.76 9.78
CA ILE A 25 6.97 -3.31 8.60
C ILE A 25 7.96 -3.53 7.45
N PHE A 26 7.93 -4.74 6.86
CA PHE A 26 8.62 -5.13 5.64
C PHE A 26 7.83 -6.22 4.94
N GLY A 27 7.65 -6.10 3.62
CA GLY A 27 7.02 -7.13 2.79
C GLY A 27 5.54 -7.37 3.04
N ALA A 28 4.84 -6.41 3.66
CA ALA A 28 3.45 -6.58 4.05
C ALA A 28 2.45 -5.72 3.26
N THR A 29 2.94 -4.75 2.50
CA THR A 29 2.15 -3.95 1.55
C THR A 29 2.98 -3.64 0.32
N LEU A 30 2.33 -3.30 -0.81
CA LEU A 30 3.02 -2.91 -2.04
C LEU A 30 4.03 -1.77 -1.82
N SER A 31 3.75 -0.87 -0.89
CA SER A 31 4.64 0.26 -0.55
C SER A 31 5.73 -0.05 0.47
N THR A 32 5.78 -1.28 1.00
CA THR A 32 6.83 -1.74 1.93
C THR A 32 7.55 -2.97 1.40
N ASP A 33 7.33 -3.29 0.13
CA ASP A 33 7.93 -4.40 -0.58
C ASP A 33 9.30 -4.04 -1.16
N ILE A 34 9.94 -5.05 -1.73
CA ILE A 34 11.15 -4.93 -2.54
C ILE A 34 10.86 -5.37 -3.96
N LEU A 35 11.35 -4.61 -4.93
CA LEU A 35 11.20 -4.91 -6.35
C LEU A 35 12.27 -5.88 -6.83
N GLU A 36 11.97 -6.61 -7.90
CA GLU A 36 12.93 -7.43 -8.62
C GLU A 36 12.86 -7.11 -10.11
N CYS A 37 13.79 -6.35 -10.61
CA CYS A 37 13.75 -5.80 -11.96
C CYS A 37 14.81 -6.46 -12.87
N PRO A 38 14.46 -7.47 -13.70
CA PRO A 38 15.39 -8.09 -14.65
C PRO A 38 15.74 -7.11 -15.81
N PRO A 39 16.88 -7.30 -16.48
CA PRO A 39 17.90 -8.32 -16.25
C PRO A 39 18.93 -7.97 -15.16
N ASP A 40 19.18 -6.68 -14.90
CA ASP A 40 20.29 -6.23 -14.05
C ASP A 40 19.84 -5.65 -12.71
N GLY A 41 18.56 -5.36 -12.57
CA GLY A 41 17.95 -4.76 -11.40
C GLY A 41 17.47 -5.77 -10.35
N LYS A 42 18.23 -6.85 -10.10
CA LYS A 42 17.90 -7.91 -9.13
C LYS A 42 18.04 -7.41 -7.69
N ASN A 43 17.11 -6.56 -7.26
CA ASN A 43 17.20 -5.95 -5.95
C ASN A 43 16.99 -6.99 -4.82
N TYR A 44 15.89 -7.73 -4.87
CA TYR A 44 15.61 -8.78 -3.90
C TYR A 44 16.69 -9.90 -3.94
N THR A 45 17.10 -10.31 -5.14
CA THR A 45 18.19 -11.29 -5.31
C THR A 45 19.51 -10.79 -4.70
N LYS A 46 19.85 -9.51 -4.89
CA LYS A 46 21.05 -8.90 -4.27
C LYS A 46 20.92 -8.89 -2.74
N LEU A 47 19.74 -8.55 -2.22
CA LEU A 47 19.49 -8.57 -0.79
C LEU A 47 19.65 -9.97 -0.19
N CYS A 48 19.09 -11.01 -0.82
CA CYS A 48 19.26 -12.39 -0.36
C CYS A 48 20.73 -12.80 -0.34
N HIS A 49 21.50 -12.47 -1.38
CA HIS A 49 22.92 -12.74 -1.43
C HIS A 49 23.69 -12.00 -0.32
N TYR A 50 23.38 -10.73 -0.09
CA TYR A 50 24.00 -9.91 0.96
C TYR A 50 23.74 -10.49 2.35
N LEU A 51 22.52 -10.99 2.60
CA LEU A 51 22.13 -11.65 3.84
C LEU A 51 22.68 -13.10 3.96
N GLY A 52 23.34 -13.62 2.93
CA GLY A 52 23.80 -15.00 2.91
C GLY A 52 22.69 -16.05 2.80
N ILE A 53 21.48 -15.65 2.43
CA ILE A 53 20.33 -16.52 2.27
C ILE A 53 20.46 -17.27 0.94
N LYS A 54 20.53 -18.60 1.02
CA LYS A 54 20.63 -19.51 -0.13
C LYS A 54 19.35 -20.34 -0.25
N ASN A 55 19.14 -20.92 -1.44
CA ASN A 55 18.00 -21.83 -1.70
C ASN A 55 16.62 -21.20 -1.37
N TYR A 56 16.43 -19.95 -1.74
CA TYR A 56 15.11 -19.30 -1.74
C TYR A 56 14.35 -19.60 -3.04
N GLU A 57 13.03 -19.53 -3.01
CA GLU A 57 12.22 -19.67 -4.22
C GLU A 57 12.49 -18.54 -5.21
N LYS A 58 12.39 -18.86 -6.51
CA LYS A 58 12.46 -17.81 -7.55
C LYS A 58 11.40 -16.76 -7.27
N PRO A 59 11.75 -15.46 -7.30
CA PRO A 59 10.78 -14.39 -7.10
C PRO A 59 9.58 -14.51 -8.05
N LYS A 60 8.38 -14.50 -7.47
CA LYS A 60 7.11 -14.35 -8.19
C LYS A 60 6.77 -12.87 -8.16
N LEU A 61 6.62 -12.26 -9.32
CA LEU A 61 6.41 -10.82 -9.43
C LEU A 61 4.93 -10.50 -9.59
N SER A 62 4.51 -9.36 -9.05
CA SER A 62 3.21 -8.78 -9.34
C SER A 62 3.05 -8.51 -10.83
N PHE A 63 1.82 -8.37 -11.32
CA PHE A 63 1.56 -8.12 -12.75
C PHE A 63 2.00 -6.72 -13.21
N ALA A 64 2.15 -5.79 -12.28
CA ALA A 64 2.69 -4.45 -12.48
C ALA A 64 3.70 -4.13 -11.35
N PHE A 65 4.61 -3.19 -11.58
CA PHE A 65 5.62 -2.69 -10.64
C PHE A 65 6.68 -3.70 -10.17
N ASN A 66 6.58 -4.97 -10.55
CA ASN A 66 7.55 -6.03 -10.25
C ASN A 66 7.85 -6.23 -8.74
N SER A 67 6.87 -5.98 -7.88
CA SER A 67 6.97 -6.31 -6.45
C SER A 67 7.12 -7.83 -6.25
N VAL A 68 8.00 -8.24 -5.34
CA VAL A 68 8.21 -9.65 -4.99
C VAL A 68 7.07 -10.14 -4.09
N MET A 69 6.25 -11.05 -4.62
CA MET A 69 5.05 -11.56 -3.94
C MET A 69 5.33 -12.73 -2.98
N ASN A 70 6.49 -13.38 -3.08
CA ASN A 70 6.91 -14.52 -2.28
C ASN A 70 8.25 -14.26 -1.60
N ILE A 71 8.33 -13.18 -0.82
CA ILE A 71 9.52 -12.88 -0.02
C ILE A 71 9.78 -14.04 0.94
N ASP A 72 11.01 -14.53 0.98
CA ASP A 72 11.41 -15.62 1.86
C ASP A 72 11.24 -15.24 3.34
N GLU A 73 10.60 -16.09 4.11
CA GLU A 73 10.31 -15.87 5.52
C GLU A 73 11.57 -15.51 6.33
N ARG A 74 12.73 -16.06 5.98
CA ARG A 74 14.02 -15.76 6.63
C ARG A 74 14.43 -14.30 6.46
N VAL A 75 14.07 -13.65 5.32
CA VAL A 75 14.31 -12.23 5.09
C VAL A 75 13.36 -11.39 5.97
N ILE A 76 12.08 -11.77 6.00
CA ILE A 76 11.07 -11.08 6.80
C ILE A 76 11.43 -11.14 8.30
N GLN A 77 11.83 -12.32 8.78
CA GLN A 77 12.28 -12.52 10.16
C GLN A 77 13.59 -11.78 10.47
N ARG A 78 14.56 -11.77 9.54
CA ARG A 78 15.82 -11.04 9.70
C ARG A 78 15.59 -9.53 9.93
N PHE A 79 14.53 -8.99 9.35
CA PHE A 79 14.16 -7.59 9.53
C PHE A 79 13.16 -7.36 10.66
N HIS A 80 12.86 -8.37 11.45
CA HIS A 80 11.95 -8.28 12.60
C HIS A 80 10.58 -7.72 12.23
N SER A 81 10.07 -7.99 11.01
CA SER A 81 8.77 -7.51 10.58
C SER A 81 7.65 -8.12 11.45
N ASP A 82 6.81 -7.25 11.99
CA ASP A 82 5.68 -7.63 12.83
C ASP A 82 4.44 -8.04 12.01
N PHE A 83 4.55 -8.05 10.68
CA PHE A 83 3.43 -8.19 9.76
C PHE A 83 3.58 -9.36 8.81
N ARG A 84 2.42 -9.94 8.39
CA ARG A 84 2.31 -10.87 7.26
C ARG A 84 1.18 -10.42 6.36
N ARG A 85 1.32 -10.68 5.06
CA ARG A 85 0.38 -10.25 4.04
C ARG A 85 -0.49 -11.40 3.55
N ILE A 86 -1.74 -11.08 3.25
CA ILE A 86 -2.62 -11.90 2.44
C ILE A 86 -2.99 -11.11 1.19
N ASP A 87 -2.58 -11.64 0.06
CA ASP A 87 -2.96 -11.14 -1.26
C ASP A 87 -4.12 -11.96 -1.82
N PRO A 88 -4.95 -11.37 -2.69
CA PRO A 88 -5.90 -12.14 -3.48
C PRO A 88 -5.16 -13.10 -4.41
N ASN A 89 -5.87 -14.08 -4.94
CA ASN A 89 -5.33 -14.89 -6.01
C ASN A 89 -5.00 -14.03 -7.22
N ALA A 90 -3.92 -14.38 -7.92
CA ALA A 90 -3.47 -13.65 -9.10
C ALA A 90 -4.58 -13.59 -10.17
N PRO A 91 -4.77 -12.41 -10.81
CA PRO A 91 -5.74 -12.27 -11.90
C PRO A 91 -5.32 -13.07 -13.12
N GLU A 92 -6.27 -13.33 -14.00
CA GLU A 92 -5.98 -13.81 -15.34
C GLU A 92 -5.32 -12.69 -16.17
N VAL A 93 -4.18 -12.98 -16.79
CA VAL A 93 -3.42 -12.05 -17.60
C VAL A 93 -3.29 -12.59 -19.01
N VAL A 94 -3.83 -11.86 -19.98
CA VAL A 94 -3.67 -12.15 -21.41
C VAL A 94 -2.46 -11.40 -21.93
N VAL A 95 -1.44 -12.14 -22.38
CA VAL A 95 -0.21 -11.57 -22.94
C VAL A 95 -0.30 -11.58 -24.47
N LYS A 96 -0.13 -10.41 -25.12
CA LYS A 96 -0.11 -10.27 -26.57
C LYS A 96 1.28 -10.59 -27.15
N ALA A 97 1.35 -10.75 -28.47
CA ALA A 97 2.60 -11.05 -29.16
C ALA A 97 3.68 -9.96 -29.02
N ASP A 98 3.27 -8.71 -28.82
CA ASP A 98 4.15 -7.56 -28.57
C ASP A 98 4.63 -7.45 -27.10
N GLY A 99 4.19 -8.38 -26.24
CA GLY A 99 4.52 -8.39 -24.81
C GLY A 99 3.58 -7.57 -23.92
N THR A 100 2.64 -6.82 -24.51
CA THR A 100 1.64 -6.09 -23.72
C THR A 100 0.68 -7.06 -23.02
N LYS A 101 0.24 -6.68 -21.82
CA LYS A 101 -0.62 -7.51 -20.97
C LYS A 101 -1.98 -6.85 -20.81
N THR A 102 -3.05 -7.65 -20.77
CA THR A 102 -4.39 -7.22 -20.36
C THR A 102 -4.76 -8.00 -19.10
N VAL A 103 -5.00 -7.30 -18.01
CA VAL A 103 -5.33 -7.87 -16.70
C VAL A 103 -6.85 -7.90 -16.53
N LEU A 104 -7.42 -9.10 -16.44
CA LEU A 104 -8.86 -9.34 -16.45
C LEU A 104 -9.46 -9.35 -15.03
N GLY A 105 -10.73 -9.72 -14.96
CA GLY A 105 -11.48 -9.80 -13.70
C GLY A 105 -11.66 -8.45 -13.05
N VAL A 106 -11.43 -8.36 -11.76
CA VAL A 106 -11.64 -7.14 -10.96
C VAL A 106 -10.76 -5.96 -11.37
N TYR A 107 -9.72 -6.20 -12.18
CA TYR A 107 -8.88 -5.15 -12.76
C TYR A 107 -9.43 -4.56 -14.07
N CYS A 108 -10.64 -4.98 -14.49
CA CYS A 108 -11.41 -4.35 -15.53
C CYS A 108 -10.67 -4.18 -16.87
N GLY A 109 -9.82 -5.13 -17.26
CA GLY A 109 -9.07 -5.04 -18.52
C GLY A 109 -7.92 -4.04 -18.50
N LEU A 110 -7.36 -3.76 -17.34
CA LEU A 110 -6.17 -2.92 -17.16
C LEU A 110 -5.05 -3.37 -18.10
N ARG A 111 -4.40 -2.42 -18.76
CA ARG A 111 -3.33 -2.71 -19.72
C ARG A 111 -1.99 -2.32 -19.18
N VAL A 112 -1.03 -3.24 -19.30
CA VAL A 112 0.31 -3.11 -18.76
C VAL A 112 1.33 -3.44 -19.84
N GLU A 113 2.38 -2.64 -19.92
CA GLU A 113 3.54 -2.90 -20.76
C GLU A 113 4.84 -2.71 -19.99
N LYS A 114 5.94 -3.14 -20.62
CA LYS A 114 7.27 -2.96 -20.05
C LYS A 114 7.74 -1.51 -20.25
N MET A 115 7.96 -0.81 -19.14
CA MET A 115 8.48 0.55 -19.08
C MET A 115 9.88 0.53 -18.46
N GLY A 116 10.93 0.58 -19.32
CA GLY A 116 12.30 0.44 -18.83
C GLY A 116 12.56 -0.92 -18.19
N TYR A 117 12.79 -0.95 -16.88
CA TYR A 117 13.08 -2.17 -16.12
C TYR A 117 11.88 -2.75 -15.34
N PHE A 118 10.73 -2.07 -15.31
CA PHE A 118 9.51 -2.57 -14.67
C PHE A 118 8.31 -2.54 -15.62
N ASP A 119 7.24 -3.21 -15.23
CA ASP A 119 5.96 -3.19 -15.92
C ASP A 119 5.07 -2.10 -15.33
N ASP A 120 4.45 -1.26 -16.15
CA ASP A 120 3.58 -0.17 -15.72
C ASP A 120 2.32 -0.08 -16.58
N VAL A 121 1.32 0.66 -16.11
CA VAL A 121 0.05 0.86 -16.81
C VAL A 121 0.23 1.83 -17.97
N PHE A 122 -0.22 1.41 -19.13
CA PHE A 122 -0.25 2.22 -20.36
C PHE A 122 -1.55 1.97 -21.12
N ASP A 123 -1.80 2.66 -22.21
CA ASP A 123 -2.97 2.48 -23.09
C ASP A 123 -4.28 2.27 -22.31
N PHE A 124 -4.83 3.34 -21.85
CA PHE A 124 -6.00 3.39 -20.99
C PHE A 124 -7.28 2.96 -21.73
N PRO A 125 -7.89 1.80 -21.41
CA PRO A 125 -8.98 1.22 -22.20
C PRO A 125 -10.26 2.06 -22.23
N LEU A 126 -10.47 2.94 -21.26
CA LEU A 126 -11.61 3.87 -21.19
C LEU A 126 -11.26 5.31 -21.62
N LYS A 127 -10.07 5.54 -22.19
CA LYS A 127 -9.61 6.89 -22.60
C LYS A 127 -10.57 7.60 -23.54
N GLN A 128 -11.22 6.87 -24.44
CA GLN A 128 -12.16 7.42 -25.42
C GLN A 128 -13.63 7.29 -25.00
N CYS A 129 -13.91 6.66 -23.86
CA CYS A 129 -15.27 6.45 -23.39
C CYS A 129 -15.85 7.77 -22.86
N THR A 130 -17.01 8.20 -23.35
CA THR A 130 -17.62 9.48 -23.01
C THR A 130 -19.12 9.38 -22.67
N SER A 131 -19.73 8.20 -22.81
CA SER A 131 -21.16 8.01 -22.62
C SER A 131 -21.49 6.84 -21.68
N LYS A 132 -22.64 6.93 -21.02
CA LYS A 132 -23.18 5.83 -20.20
C LYS A 132 -23.40 4.54 -20.99
N LYS A 133 -23.72 4.65 -22.30
CA LYS A 133 -23.91 3.49 -23.16
C LYS A 133 -22.60 2.76 -23.38
N GLU A 134 -21.53 3.49 -23.72
CA GLU A 134 -20.18 2.89 -23.91
C GLU A 134 -19.69 2.22 -22.62
N LEU A 135 -19.93 2.85 -21.46
CA LEU A 135 -19.59 2.22 -20.17
C LEU A 135 -20.38 0.93 -19.93
N LYS A 136 -21.68 0.90 -20.24
CA LYS A 136 -22.51 -0.30 -20.11
C LYS A 136 -22.04 -1.43 -21.02
N ASP A 137 -21.65 -1.09 -22.23
CA ASP A 137 -21.22 -2.03 -23.27
C ASP A 137 -19.73 -2.42 -23.14
N TYR A 138 -19.01 -1.88 -22.15
CA TYR A 138 -17.60 -2.18 -21.93
C TYR A 138 -17.40 -3.65 -21.53
N PRO A 139 -16.57 -4.42 -22.29
CA PRO A 139 -16.57 -5.88 -22.19
C PRO A 139 -15.77 -6.45 -21.01
N TYR A 140 -15.04 -5.63 -20.27
CA TYR A 140 -14.13 -6.09 -19.21
C TYR A 140 -14.64 -5.80 -17.79
N TRP A 141 -15.93 -5.48 -17.62
CA TRP A 141 -16.49 -5.45 -16.27
C TRP A 141 -16.46 -6.85 -15.65
N PRO A 142 -16.10 -6.97 -14.37
CA PRO A 142 -15.99 -8.27 -13.71
C PRO A 142 -17.34 -8.99 -13.63
N SER A 143 -17.30 -10.30 -13.79
CA SER A 143 -18.41 -11.21 -13.55
C SER A 143 -18.45 -11.66 -12.09
N PRO A 144 -19.55 -12.23 -11.58
CA PRO A 144 -19.59 -12.80 -10.23
C PRO A 144 -18.51 -13.87 -9.97
N ASN A 145 -18.13 -14.62 -11.00
CA ASN A 145 -17.07 -15.64 -10.89
C ASN A 145 -15.68 -15.00 -10.67
N ASP A 146 -15.44 -13.80 -11.18
CA ASP A 146 -14.15 -13.11 -10.99
C ASP A 146 -13.94 -12.71 -9.54
N PHE A 147 -14.99 -12.30 -8.84
CA PHE A 147 -14.93 -12.02 -7.40
C PHE A 147 -14.69 -13.30 -6.59
N HIS A 148 -15.38 -14.41 -6.92
CA HIS A 148 -15.20 -15.68 -6.23
C HIS A 148 -13.76 -16.20 -6.34
N LYS A 149 -13.12 -16.06 -7.49
CA LYS A 149 -11.73 -16.50 -7.72
C LYS A 149 -10.72 -15.84 -6.77
N LEU A 150 -11.00 -14.61 -6.29
CA LEU A 150 -10.09 -13.89 -5.42
C LEU A 150 -9.79 -14.62 -4.11
N SER A 151 -10.80 -15.27 -3.53
CA SER A 151 -10.75 -15.80 -2.17
C SER A 151 -10.51 -17.32 -2.07
N VAL A 152 -10.43 -18.02 -3.20
CA VAL A 152 -10.23 -19.49 -3.18
C VAL A 152 -8.96 -19.86 -2.42
N GLY A 153 -9.09 -20.61 -1.32
CA GLY A 153 -7.97 -21.01 -0.44
C GLY A 153 -7.42 -19.90 0.49
N LYS A 154 -7.93 -18.67 0.37
CA LYS A 154 -7.41 -17.54 1.16
C LYS A 154 -7.98 -17.45 2.56
N ILE A 155 -9.16 -18.01 2.78
CA ILE A 155 -9.76 -18.07 4.12
C ILE A 155 -8.96 -19.03 4.99
N GLU A 156 -8.59 -20.20 4.44
CA GLU A 156 -7.76 -21.19 5.11
C GLU A 156 -6.35 -20.63 5.40
N GLU A 157 -5.76 -19.90 4.46
CA GLU A 157 -4.47 -19.21 4.63
C GLU A 157 -4.53 -18.17 5.77
N ALA A 158 -5.58 -17.33 5.77
CA ALA A 158 -5.77 -16.32 6.82
C ALA A 158 -5.99 -16.95 8.19
N LYS A 159 -6.79 -18.03 8.24
CA LYS A 159 -7.05 -18.78 9.46
C LYS A 159 -5.77 -19.43 10.01
N ASP A 160 -4.98 -20.06 9.15
CA ASP A 160 -3.69 -20.68 9.54
C ASP A 160 -2.74 -19.64 10.12
N LEU A 161 -2.58 -18.49 9.45
CA LEU A 161 -1.77 -17.39 9.96
C LEU A 161 -2.28 -16.87 11.31
N ARG A 162 -3.60 -16.72 11.47
CA ARG A 162 -4.22 -16.24 12.71
C ARG A 162 -4.03 -17.20 13.88
N GLU A 163 -4.17 -18.50 13.64
CA GLU A 163 -4.15 -19.53 14.69
C GLU A 163 -2.72 -19.98 15.06
N ASN A 164 -1.79 -19.93 14.08
CA ASN A 164 -0.45 -20.48 14.24
C ASN A 164 0.66 -19.44 14.32
N THR A 165 0.33 -18.14 14.25
CA THR A 165 1.32 -17.05 14.37
C THR A 165 0.79 -15.89 15.21
N ASP A 166 1.73 -15.07 15.69
CA ASP A 166 1.46 -13.87 16.47
C ASP A 166 1.63 -12.57 15.67
N TYR A 167 1.76 -12.67 14.35
CA TYR A 167 1.92 -11.50 13.46
C TYR A 167 0.60 -10.77 13.22
N VAL A 168 0.69 -9.49 12.89
CA VAL A 168 -0.41 -8.73 12.31
C VAL A 168 -0.63 -9.16 10.87
N ILE A 169 -1.88 -9.42 10.51
CA ILE A 169 -2.26 -9.88 9.18
C ILE A 169 -2.86 -8.70 8.40
N VAL A 170 -2.22 -8.36 7.27
CA VAL A 170 -2.62 -7.28 6.38
C VAL A 170 -3.22 -7.86 5.11
N VAL A 171 -4.42 -7.39 4.74
CA VAL A 171 -4.95 -7.59 3.39
C VAL A 171 -4.44 -6.48 2.50
N ASP A 172 -3.78 -6.84 1.39
CA ASP A 172 -3.15 -5.89 0.47
C ASP A 172 -3.53 -6.16 -0.99
N ASN A 173 -3.10 -5.26 -1.88
CA ASN A 173 -3.08 -5.42 -3.35
C ASN A 173 -4.44 -5.41 -4.08
N LEU A 174 -5.52 -4.92 -3.50
CA LEU A 174 -6.84 -4.90 -4.16
C LEU A 174 -7.56 -3.56 -4.19
N LEU A 175 -7.43 -2.74 -3.15
CA LEU A 175 -8.35 -1.63 -2.97
C LEU A 175 -7.78 -0.30 -3.47
N ALA A 176 -7.60 -0.20 -4.78
CA ALA A 176 -7.31 1.06 -5.48
C ALA A 176 -8.59 1.77 -6.00
N PHE A 177 -9.75 1.36 -5.49
CA PHE A 177 -11.08 1.80 -5.93
C PHE A 177 -11.64 2.96 -5.11
N PRO A 178 -12.45 3.85 -5.77
CA PRO A 178 -12.68 3.90 -7.22
C PRO A 178 -11.62 4.71 -8.00
N PHE A 179 -10.91 5.65 -7.38
CA PHE A 179 -10.21 6.72 -8.10
C PHE A 179 -8.91 6.34 -8.77
N LEU A 180 -8.04 5.59 -8.10
CA LEU A 180 -6.83 5.14 -8.76
C LEU A 180 -7.21 4.25 -9.95
N MET A 181 -8.20 3.37 -9.80
CA MET A 181 -8.71 2.57 -10.93
C MET A 181 -9.33 3.43 -12.03
N TYR A 182 -10.03 4.51 -11.69
CA TYR A 182 -10.50 5.46 -12.69
C TYR A 182 -9.34 5.99 -13.53
N ALA A 183 -8.31 6.51 -12.88
CA ALA A 183 -7.13 7.05 -13.55
C ALA A 183 -6.36 5.99 -14.34
N LEU A 184 -6.22 4.78 -13.83
CA LEU A 184 -5.55 3.67 -14.50
C LEU A 184 -6.33 3.13 -15.72
N LEU A 185 -7.66 3.27 -15.77
CA LEU A 185 -8.48 2.84 -16.89
C LEU A 185 -8.71 3.95 -17.92
N SER A 186 -8.75 5.22 -17.52
CA SER A 186 -9.08 6.34 -18.41
C SER A 186 -7.92 7.28 -18.70
N GLY A 187 -6.84 7.22 -17.94
CA GLY A 187 -5.72 8.16 -17.94
C GLY A 187 -5.95 9.36 -17.04
N TRP A 188 -4.88 9.84 -16.38
CA TRP A 188 -4.92 10.97 -15.45
C TRP A 188 -5.49 12.25 -16.09
N ASN A 189 -5.12 12.54 -17.35
CA ASN A 189 -5.66 13.71 -18.05
C ASN A 189 -7.18 13.66 -18.16
N LYS A 190 -7.73 12.51 -18.56
CA LYS A 190 -9.18 12.35 -18.66
C LYS A 190 -9.85 12.39 -17.29
N PHE A 191 -9.26 11.77 -16.27
CA PHE A 191 -9.74 11.84 -14.89
C PHE A 191 -9.99 13.29 -14.45
N PHE A 192 -9.00 14.18 -14.59
CA PHE A 192 -9.14 15.58 -14.20
C PHE A 192 -10.07 16.38 -15.11
N LEU A 193 -10.06 16.09 -16.42
CA LEU A 193 -10.96 16.75 -17.36
C LEU A 193 -12.42 16.38 -17.11
N ASP A 194 -12.72 15.12 -16.85
CA ASP A 194 -14.08 14.67 -16.56
C ASP A 194 -14.63 15.32 -15.28
N MET A 195 -13.83 15.47 -14.23
CA MET A 195 -14.23 16.21 -13.02
C MET A 195 -14.71 17.63 -13.33
N LYS A 196 -14.14 18.30 -14.33
CA LYS A 196 -14.43 19.70 -14.64
C LYS A 196 -15.42 19.89 -15.79
N LEU A 197 -15.33 19.07 -16.81
CA LEU A 197 -16.06 19.24 -18.06
C LEU A 197 -17.20 18.25 -18.25
N ASN A 198 -17.14 17.10 -17.59
CA ASN A 198 -18.13 16.02 -17.72
C ASN A 198 -18.47 15.39 -16.35
N PRO A 199 -18.90 16.17 -15.34
CA PRO A 199 -19.11 15.64 -13.99
C PRO A 199 -20.14 14.49 -13.94
N ASP A 200 -21.17 14.51 -14.77
CA ASP A 200 -22.16 13.43 -14.86
C ASP A 200 -21.56 12.11 -15.33
N PHE A 201 -20.60 12.18 -16.26
CA PHE A 201 -19.85 11.00 -16.70
C PHE A 201 -18.87 10.55 -15.62
N PHE A 202 -18.18 11.51 -14.97
CA PHE A 202 -17.28 11.22 -13.86
C PHE A 202 -17.98 10.41 -12.77
N PHE A 203 -19.11 10.88 -12.28
CA PHE A 203 -19.89 10.16 -11.26
C PHE A 203 -20.38 8.81 -11.77
N THR A 204 -20.83 8.72 -13.03
CA THR A 204 -21.28 7.42 -13.60
C THR A 204 -20.18 6.37 -13.60
N LEU A 205 -18.95 6.73 -13.98
CA LEU A 205 -17.81 5.80 -13.97
C LEU A 205 -17.34 5.51 -12.53
N ALA A 206 -17.31 6.54 -11.67
CA ALA A 206 -16.93 6.39 -10.27
C ALA A 206 -17.89 5.45 -9.52
N ASP A 207 -19.23 5.61 -9.73
CA ASP A 207 -20.26 4.73 -9.18
C ASP A 207 -20.03 3.28 -9.62
N ARG A 208 -19.77 3.07 -10.91
CA ARG A 208 -19.52 1.72 -11.44
C ARG A 208 -18.26 1.08 -10.86
N LEU A 209 -17.21 1.86 -10.67
CA LEU A 209 -15.97 1.40 -10.02
C LEU A 209 -16.19 1.13 -8.53
N LEU A 210 -16.99 1.95 -7.85
CA LEU A 210 -17.35 1.71 -6.46
C LEU A 210 -18.10 0.39 -6.29
N GLU A 211 -19.04 0.05 -7.21
CA GLU A 211 -19.72 -1.26 -7.23
C GLU A 211 -18.73 -2.41 -7.36
N VAL A 212 -17.70 -2.28 -8.21
CA VAL A 212 -16.62 -3.29 -8.30
C VAL A 212 -15.87 -3.41 -6.98
N GLY A 213 -15.53 -2.28 -6.36
CA GLY A 213 -14.90 -2.26 -5.04
C GLY A 213 -15.74 -2.93 -3.96
N PHE A 214 -17.05 -2.70 -3.95
CA PHE A 214 -17.98 -3.39 -3.04
C PHE A 214 -17.99 -4.89 -3.26
N GLY A 215 -18.01 -5.35 -4.52
CA GLY A 215 -17.92 -6.77 -4.84
C GLY A 215 -16.62 -7.41 -4.31
N ILE A 216 -15.50 -6.69 -4.36
CA ILE A 216 -14.23 -7.15 -3.76
C ILE A 216 -14.37 -7.25 -2.23
N VAL A 217 -14.94 -6.26 -1.58
CA VAL A 217 -15.16 -6.27 -0.13
C VAL A 217 -16.03 -7.45 0.28
N GLU A 218 -17.15 -7.66 -0.42
CA GLU A 218 -18.12 -8.70 -0.09
C GLU A 218 -17.57 -10.13 -0.29
N HIS A 219 -16.81 -10.34 -1.36
CA HIS A 219 -16.39 -11.69 -1.75
C HIS A 219 -14.97 -12.07 -1.30
N PHE A 220 -14.16 -11.09 -0.94
CA PHE A 220 -12.80 -11.33 -0.46
C PHE A 220 -12.61 -10.89 0.99
N ILE A 221 -12.85 -9.62 1.32
CA ILE A 221 -12.61 -9.10 2.67
C ILE A 221 -13.62 -9.67 3.68
N GLY A 222 -14.89 -9.75 3.30
CA GLY A 222 -15.94 -10.27 4.19
C GLY A 222 -15.63 -11.66 4.73
N PRO A 223 -15.31 -12.66 3.89
CA PRO A 223 -14.91 -13.99 4.34
C PRO A 223 -13.64 -14.00 5.22
N LEU A 224 -12.73 -13.07 5.04
CA LEU A 224 -11.50 -12.95 5.83
C LEU A 224 -11.68 -12.18 7.15
N GLY A 225 -12.79 -11.46 7.30
CA GLY A 225 -12.98 -10.37 8.27
C GLY A 225 -12.52 -10.61 9.71
N ASN A 226 -12.67 -11.83 10.22
CA ASN A 226 -12.26 -12.18 11.59
C ASN A 226 -10.80 -12.62 11.73
N TYR A 227 -10.12 -12.83 10.63
CA TYR A 227 -8.75 -13.36 10.60
C TYR A 227 -7.71 -12.29 10.28
N VAL A 228 -8.13 -11.08 9.91
CA VAL A 228 -7.23 -10.01 9.46
C VAL A 228 -7.30 -8.81 10.41
N ASP A 229 -6.20 -8.05 10.50
CA ASP A 229 -6.05 -6.93 11.42
C ASP A 229 -6.06 -5.58 10.71
N ILE A 230 -5.61 -5.54 9.45
CA ILE A 230 -5.47 -4.31 8.66
C ILE A 230 -5.94 -4.54 7.23
N ILE A 231 -6.68 -3.58 6.69
CA ILE A 231 -7.05 -3.52 5.27
C ILE A 231 -6.33 -2.33 4.63
N ALA A 232 -5.48 -2.60 3.63
CA ALA A 232 -4.79 -1.57 2.88
C ALA A 232 -5.67 -1.03 1.74
N THR A 233 -5.76 0.30 1.64
CA THR A 233 -6.44 1.03 0.57
C THR A 233 -5.46 1.96 -0.13
N TYR A 234 -5.65 2.20 -1.44
CA TYR A 234 -4.71 2.94 -2.28
C TYR A 234 -5.40 4.05 -3.07
N GLY A 235 -4.70 5.16 -3.26
CA GLY A 235 -5.13 6.26 -4.12
C GLY A 235 -4.33 7.52 -3.87
N ASP A 236 -3.36 7.79 -4.73
CA ASP A 236 -2.47 8.93 -4.56
C ASP A 236 -3.20 10.25 -4.77
N MET A 237 -3.12 11.13 -3.79
CA MET A 237 -3.70 12.47 -3.81
C MET A 237 -2.64 13.56 -3.84
N GLY A 238 -1.36 13.23 -3.62
CA GLY A 238 -0.27 14.18 -3.52
C GLY A 238 0.80 14.02 -4.60
N THR A 239 1.44 15.16 -4.88
CA THR A 239 2.74 15.27 -5.55
C THR A 239 3.78 15.69 -4.51
N GLN A 240 5.05 15.86 -4.90
CA GLN A 240 6.07 16.42 -3.97
C GLN A 240 5.72 17.84 -3.48
N ASN A 241 4.93 18.61 -4.23
CA ASN A 241 4.68 20.02 -3.98
C ASN A 241 3.27 20.35 -3.46
N GLY A 242 2.36 19.40 -3.42
CA GLY A 242 0.97 19.60 -3.01
C GLY A 242 0.04 18.57 -3.61
N LEU A 243 -1.27 18.78 -3.47
CA LEU A 243 -2.30 17.89 -3.98
C LEU A 243 -2.32 17.80 -5.51
N LEU A 244 -2.78 16.66 -6.05
CA LEU A 244 -3.03 16.46 -7.48
C LEU A 244 -4.21 17.28 -8.00
N CYS A 245 -5.17 17.62 -7.14
CA CYS A 245 -6.30 18.49 -7.44
C CYS A 245 -6.54 19.47 -6.28
N SER A 246 -7.41 20.46 -6.45
CA SER A 246 -7.75 21.34 -5.34
C SER A 246 -8.43 20.59 -4.19
N HIS A 247 -8.26 21.03 -2.95
CA HIS A 247 -8.96 20.46 -1.80
C HIS A 247 -10.50 20.46 -2.03
N LYS A 248 -11.03 21.54 -2.65
CA LYS A 248 -12.46 21.60 -3.01
C LYS A 248 -12.88 20.45 -3.95
N ASP A 249 -12.06 20.14 -4.94
CA ASP A 249 -12.34 19.03 -5.87
C ASP A 249 -12.25 17.68 -5.16
N TYR A 250 -11.23 17.49 -4.32
CA TYR A 250 -11.12 16.30 -3.49
C TYR A 250 -12.40 16.09 -2.65
N VAL A 251 -12.85 17.12 -1.92
CA VAL A 251 -14.05 17.04 -1.08
C VAL A 251 -15.32 16.80 -1.89
N THR A 252 -15.39 17.34 -3.10
CA THR A 252 -16.59 17.21 -3.95
C THR A 252 -16.66 15.87 -4.66
N PHE A 253 -15.55 15.41 -5.22
CA PHE A 253 -15.54 14.29 -6.16
C PHE A 253 -14.97 12.99 -5.57
N ILE A 254 -14.08 13.07 -4.58
CA ILE A 254 -13.27 11.94 -4.13
C ILE A 254 -13.66 11.49 -2.72
N LYS A 255 -13.60 12.40 -1.75
CA LYS A 255 -13.85 12.10 -0.34
C LYS A 255 -15.16 11.32 -0.07
N PRO A 256 -16.32 11.61 -0.70
CA PRO A 256 -17.56 10.89 -0.43
C PRO A 256 -17.44 9.39 -0.76
N TYR A 257 -16.78 9.05 -1.84
CA TYR A 257 -16.56 7.67 -2.29
C TYR A 257 -15.58 6.91 -1.39
N GLU A 258 -14.50 7.57 -0.95
CA GLU A 258 -13.58 6.98 0.03
C GLU A 258 -14.31 6.66 1.34
N LYS A 259 -15.13 7.60 1.81
CA LYS A 259 -15.97 7.41 3.00
C LYS A 259 -16.92 6.23 2.85
N GLU A 260 -17.58 6.13 1.71
CA GLU A 260 -18.53 5.06 1.43
C GLU A 260 -17.83 3.70 1.33
N MET A 261 -16.66 3.63 0.68
CA MET A 261 -15.84 2.43 0.61
C MET A 261 -15.39 1.97 2.01
N ILE A 262 -14.86 2.87 2.82
CA ILE A 262 -14.42 2.55 4.18
C ILE A 262 -15.59 2.10 5.05
N ALA A 263 -16.72 2.80 4.98
CA ALA A 263 -17.94 2.40 5.67
C ALA A 263 -18.44 1.02 5.22
N HIS A 264 -18.27 0.68 3.93
CA HIS A 264 -18.62 -0.66 3.42
C HIS A 264 -17.67 -1.74 3.95
N ILE A 265 -16.36 -1.50 3.97
CA ILE A 265 -15.36 -2.41 4.57
C ILE A 265 -15.72 -2.67 6.04
N LYS A 266 -16.01 -1.63 6.80
CA LYS A 266 -16.31 -1.74 8.25
C LYS A 266 -17.60 -2.48 8.59
N LYS A 267 -18.47 -2.78 7.62
CA LYS A 267 -19.61 -3.70 7.81
C LYS A 267 -19.18 -5.15 7.94
N TYR A 268 -18.03 -5.52 7.40
CA TYR A 268 -17.56 -6.90 7.31
C TYR A 268 -16.41 -7.24 8.26
N THR A 269 -15.67 -6.21 8.73
CA THR A 269 -14.50 -6.43 9.60
C THR A 269 -14.29 -5.25 10.54
N SER A 270 -13.67 -5.54 11.70
CA SER A 270 -13.15 -4.53 12.63
C SER A 270 -11.67 -4.17 12.36
N ALA A 271 -11.11 -4.68 11.26
CA ALA A 271 -9.73 -4.39 10.86
C ALA A 271 -9.49 -2.89 10.68
N LYS A 272 -8.26 -2.46 10.96
CA LYS A 272 -7.83 -1.07 10.84
C LYS A 272 -7.67 -0.66 9.37
N ILE A 273 -8.04 0.57 9.04
CA ILE A 273 -7.90 1.10 7.69
C ILE A 273 -6.53 1.74 7.52
N TYR A 274 -5.74 1.14 6.64
CA TYR A 274 -4.47 1.66 6.18
C TYR A 274 -4.69 2.38 4.84
N ARG A 275 -4.34 3.66 4.78
CA ARG A 275 -4.48 4.49 3.59
C ARG A 275 -3.12 4.81 3.02
N HIS A 276 -2.84 4.28 1.83
CA HIS A 276 -1.69 4.67 1.04
C HIS A 276 -2.02 5.87 0.15
N SER A 277 -1.22 6.93 0.28
CA SER A 277 -1.25 8.08 -0.62
C SER A 277 0.11 8.76 -0.63
N CYS A 278 0.80 8.71 -1.76
CA CYS A 278 2.11 9.34 -1.94
C CYS A 278 2.05 10.87 -1.89
N GLY A 279 3.19 11.48 -1.62
CA GLY A 279 3.44 12.91 -1.75
C GLY A 279 2.92 13.76 -0.61
N SER A 280 2.73 15.04 -0.91
CA SER A 280 2.23 16.04 0.02
C SER A 280 0.72 15.96 0.13
N VAL A 281 0.23 15.22 1.12
CA VAL A 281 -1.20 15.04 1.43
C VAL A 281 -1.66 15.81 2.67
N TYR A 282 -0.82 16.67 3.20
CA TYR A 282 -1.06 17.40 4.43
C TYR A 282 -2.45 18.06 4.49
N GLU A 283 -2.90 18.69 3.40
CA GLU A 283 -4.17 19.41 3.35
C GLU A 283 -5.41 18.51 3.48
N VAL A 284 -5.30 17.21 3.14
CA VAL A 284 -6.40 16.23 3.19
C VAL A 284 -6.29 15.23 4.35
N ILE A 285 -5.26 15.34 5.19
CA ILE A 285 -5.15 14.50 6.40
C ILE A 285 -6.39 14.62 7.31
N PRO A 286 -6.94 15.81 7.58
CA PRO A 286 -8.18 15.93 8.36
C PRO A 286 -9.35 15.18 7.74
N ASP A 287 -9.44 15.15 6.41
CA ASP A 287 -10.47 14.41 5.68
C ASP A 287 -10.28 12.91 5.78
N PHE A 288 -9.04 12.42 5.74
CA PHE A 288 -8.74 11.00 5.98
C PHE A 288 -9.17 10.57 7.38
N ILE A 289 -8.88 11.38 8.41
CA ILE A 289 -9.31 11.12 9.79
C ILE A 289 -10.85 11.10 9.87
N GLU A 290 -11.54 12.06 9.26
CA GLU A 290 -13.02 12.09 9.20
C GLU A 290 -13.60 10.87 8.51
N ASN A 291 -12.90 10.33 7.52
CA ASN A 291 -13.26 9.09 6.82
C ASN A 291 -12.83 7.82 7.56
N GLU A 292 -12.40 7.95 8.83
CA GLU A 292 -11.99 6.82 9.68
C GLU A 292 -10.77 6.05 9.17
N VAL A 293 -9.83 6.72 8.52
CA VAL A 293 -8.48 6.19 8.28
C VAL A 293 -7.71 6.17 9.60
N GLU A 294 -7.08 5.05 9.92
CA GLU A 294 -6.37 4.88 11.18
C GLU A 294 -4.85 4.84 10.99
N ILE A 295 -4.37 4.50 9.77
CA ILE A 295 -2.94 4.43 9.44
C ILE A 295 -2.69 5.15 8.12
N LEU A 296 -1.83 6.16 8.12
CA LEU A 296 -1.37 6.86 6.91
C LEU A 296 -0.02 6.32 6.45
N ASN A 297 0.08 5.97 5.18
CA ASN A 297 1.30 5.53 4.50
C ASN A 297 1.35 6.10 3.06
N PRO A 298 2.53 6.31 2.50
CA PRO A 298 3.79 6.45 3.20
C PRO A 298 3.90 7.87 3.76
N VAL A 299 4.64 8.02 4.81
CA VAL A 299 5.01 9.37 5.21
C VAL A 299 6.30 9.73 4.48
N GLN A 300 6.21 10.52 3.41
CA GLN A 300 7.35 10.93 2.59
C GLN A 300 7.95 12.24 3.15
N PRO A 301 9.09 12.18 3.86
CA PRO A 301 9.59 13.35 4.64
C PRO A 301 10.07 14.51 3.75
N LEU A 302 10.39 14.24 2.48
CA LEU A 302 10.83 15.27 1.53
C LEU A 302 9.66 15.98 0.83
N ALA A 303 8.45 15.47 0.93
CA ALA A 303 7.28 16.12 0.36
C ALA A 303 6.88 17.36 1.19
N LYS A 304 6.38 18.38 0.52
CA LYS A 304 6.04 19.68 1.13
C LYS A 304 5.03 19.51 2.27
N HIS A 305 5.30 20.12 3.42
CA HIS A 305 4.48 20.07 4.63
C HIS A 305 4.35 18.68 5.30
N MET A 306 5.14 17.71 4.86
CA MET A 306 5.13 16.35 5.44
C MET A 306 6.27 16.15 6.45
N GLU A 307 6.76 17.23 7.07
CA GLU A 307 7.82 17.17 8.08
C GLU A 307 7.36 16.32 9.29
N PRO A 308 8.17 15.34 9.75
CA PRO A 308 7.83 14.40 10.82
C PRO A 308 7.27 15.05 12.09
N TRP A 309 7.95 16.11 12.56
CA TRP A 309 7.56 16.82 13.78
C TRP A 309 6.21 17.52 13.67
N ARG A 310 5.89 18.05 12.45
CA ARG A 310 4.60 18.72 12.17
C ARG A 310 3.46 17.71 12.21
N LEU A 311 3.61 16.62 11.45
CA LEU A 311 2.59 15.57 11.38
C LEU A 311 2.31 14.99 12.76
N LYS A 312 3.36 14.65 13.53
CA LYS A 312 3.18 14.11 14.87
C LYS A 312 2.50 15.10 15.81
N LYS A 313 2.86 16.37 15.76
CA LYS A 313 2.27 17.42 16.61
C LYS A 313 0.79 17.63 16.29
N GLU A 314 0.43 17.65 15.00
CA GLU A 314 -0.90 18.07 14.56
C GLU A 314 -1.87 16.91 14.50
N PHE A 315 -1.44 15.71 14.06
CA PHE A 315 -2.33 14.57 13.80
C PHE A 315 -1.98 13.31 14.60
N GLY A 316 -0.87 13.31 15.35
CA GLY A 316 -0.37 12.12 16.02
C GLY A 316 -1.20 11.58 17.17
N LYS A 317 -2.35 12.20 17.49
CA LYS A 317 -3.35 11.68 18.42
C LYS A 317 -4.47 10.89 17.75
N ASP A 318 -4.68 11.15 16.47
CA ASP A 318 -5.80 10.64 15.70
C ASP A 318 -5.36 9.67 14.61
N LEU A 319 -4.05 9.70 14.21
CA LEU A 319 -3.54 8.97 13.08
C LEU A 319 -2.19 8.31 13.39
N THR A 320 -2.07 7.03 13.05
CA THR A 320 -0.80 6.30 13.08
C THR A 320 -0.03 6.56 11.80
N PHE A 321 1.24 6.91 11.91
CA PHE A 321 2.12 7.11 10.75
C PHE A 321 2.90 5.84 10.46
N CYS A 322 2.87 5.40 9.20
CA CYS A 322 3.60 4.23 8.73
C CYS A 322 4.58 4.64 7.62
N GLY A 323 5.86 4.30 7.76
CA GLY A 323 6.91 4.66 6.82
C GLY A 323 7.91 5.67 7.40
N GLY A 324 8.19 6.75 6.68
CA GLY A 324 8.99 7.89 7.16
C GLY A 324 10.49 7.83 6.88
N ILE A 325 11.02 6.73 6.34
CA ILE A 325 12.44 6.63 5.94
C ILE A 325 12.54 6.86 4.44
N ASP A 326 13.20 7.95 4.08
CA ASP A 326 13.28 8.43 2.69
C ASP A 326 13.93 7.43 1.74
N THR A 327 13.22 7.13 0.64
CA THR A 327 13.65 6.20 -0.42
C THR A 327 14.16 6.91 -1.67
N GLN A 328 14.07 8.25 -1.76
CA GLN A 328 14.47 8.99 -2.95
C GLN A 328 15.95 9.40 -2.94
N GLU A 329 16.42 9.89 -1.79
CA GLU A 329 17.79 10.37 -1.63
C GLU A 329 18.57 9.54 -0.62
N LEU A 330 18.03 9.39 0.59
CA LEU A 330 18.76 8.77 1.69
C LEU A 330 19.08 7.29 1.44
N LEU A 331 18.07 6.49 1.16
CA LEU A 331 18.28 5.04 0.99
C LEU A 331 19.02 4.70 -0.30
N CYS A 332 18.93 5.52 -1.35
CA CYS A 332 19.65 5.33 -2.60
C CYS A 332 21.10 5.79 -2.52
N ASN A 333 21.34 6.98 -1.95
CA ASN A 333 22.61 7.70 -2.07
C ASN A 333 23.36 7.85 -0.74
N GLY A 334 22.69 7.65 0.40
CA GLY A 334 23.29 7.79 1.72
C GLY A 334 24.16 6.60 2.11
N THR A 335 24.99 6.82 3.12
CA THR A 335 25.77 5.76 3.76
C THR A 335 24.93 4.99 4.79
N PRO A 336 25.29 3.73 5.15
CA PRO A 336 24.63 3.02 6.23
C PRO A 336 24.59 3.78 7.57
N HIS A 337 25.59 4.61 7.85
CA HIS A 337 25.63 5.45 9.05
C HIS A 337 24.56 6.55 9.00
N GLU A 338 24.44 7.25 7.87
CA GLU A 338 23.40 8.29 7.66
C GLU A 338 22.00 7.70 7.74
N VAL A 339 21.80 6.49 7.17
CA VAL A 339 20.54 5.76 7.29
C VAL A 339 20.20 5.46 8.75
N LYS A 340 21.15 4.97 9.55
CA LYS A 340 20.94 4.70 10.98
C LYS A 340 20.57 5.96 11.77
N GLU A 341 21.23 7.08 11.52
CA GLU A 341 20.91 8.33 12.21
C GLU A 341 19.53 8.88 11.80
N ALA A 342 19.13 8.74 10.53
CA ALA A 342 17.79 9.11 10.07
C ALA A 342 16.70 8.25 10.71
N VAL A 343 16.92 6.94 10.82
CA VAL A 343 16.01 6.03 11.55
C VAL A 343 15.87 6.43 13.01
N ARG A 344 17.00 6.71 13.69
CA ARG A 344 17.00 7.18 15.08
C ARG A 344 16.21 8.48 15.23
N HIS A 345 16.39 9.43 14.29
CA HIS A 345 15.65 10.68 14.28
C HIS A 345 14.14 10.46 14.07
N ALA A 346 13.76 9.61 13.13
CA ALA A 346 12.36 9.29 12.86
C ALA A 346 11.69 8.66 14.08
N ILE A 347 12.36 7.70 14.75
CA ILE A 347 11.88 7.07 15.98
C ILE A 347 11.67 8.12 17.07
N ARG A 348 12.66 8.99 17.33
CA ARG A 348 12.54 10.02 18.35
C ARG A 348 11.41 11.02 18.07
N THR A 349 11.07 11.22 16.82
CA THR A 349 10.05 12.18 16.41
C THR A 349 8.66 11.57 16.43
N TYR A 350 8.48 10.38 15.85
CA TYR A 350 7.16 9.78 15.67
C TYR A 350 6.73 8.87 16.81
N ALA A 351 7.67 8.16 17.45
CA ALA A 351 7.34 7.08 18.35
C ALA A 351 6.78 7.48 19.73
N PRO A 352 7.20 8.60 20.36
CA PRO A 352 6.68 8.95 21.69
C PRO A 352 5.15 8.99 21.73
N GLY A 353 4.56 8.27 22.72
CA GLY A 353 3.12 8.12 22.86
C GLY A 353 2.46 7.12 21.88
N GLY A 354 3.24 6.29 21.18
CA GLY A 354 2.72 5.35 20.16
C GLY A 354 2.38 6.03 18.84
N GLY A 355 1.52 5.41 18.02
CA GLY A 355 1.08 5.98 16.71
C GLY A 355 2.18 6.01 15.64
N TYR A 356 3.13 5.05 15.68
CA TYR A 356 4.16 4.94 14.66
C TYR A 356 4.47 3.49 14.30
N ILE A 357 4.62 3.22 13.01
CA ILE A 357 5.11 1.96 12.43
C ILE A 357 6.28 2.32 11.51
N LEU A 358 7.47 1.83 11.84
CA LEU A 358 8.66 2.14 11.06
C LEU A 358 8.72 1.32 9.78
N GLY A 359 8.92 1.98 8.67
CA GLY A 359 9.12 1.38 7.35
C GLY A 359 9.74 2.37 6.36
N PRO A 360 9.99 1.94 5.13
CA PRO A 360 10.42 2.84 4.05
C PRO A 360 9.28 3.78 3.65
N ALA A 361 9.62 4.93 3.09
CA ALA A 361 8.64 5.87 2.54
C ALA A 361 8.07 5.44 1.18
N HIS A 362 8.47 4.34 0.64
CA HIS A 362 7.94 3.59 -0.50
C HIS A 362 8.68 2.25 -0.63
N SER A 363 8.27 1.39 -1.60
CA SER A 363 8.97 0.15 -1.96
C SER A 363 10.47 0.38 -2.19
N PHE A 364 11.29 -0.63 -1.89
CA PHE A 364 12.71 -0.59 -2.23
C PHE A 364 12.88 -0.83 -3.73
N GLU A 365 13.35 0.20 -4.43
CA GLU A 365 13.66 0.15 -5.85
C GLU A 365 15.07 -0.41 -6.10
N PRO A 366 15.43 -0.77 -7.36
CA PRO A 366 16.70 -1.43 -7.68
C PRO A 366 17.98 -0.63 -7.40
N ASP A 367 17.86 0.67 -7.21
CA ASP A 367 18.93 1.60 -6.88
C ASP A 367 19.25 1.67 -5.38
N VAL A 368 18.40 1.08 -4.53
CA VAL A 368 18.65 1.02 -3.08
C VAL A 368 19.67 -0.09 -2.76
N PRO A 369 20.87 0.24 -2.23
CA PRO A 369 21.86 -0.76 -1.88
C PRO A 369 21.37 -1.67 -0.73
N PRO A 370 21.65 -3.00 -0.78
CA PRO A 370 21.27 -3.93 0.29
C PRO A 370 21.77 -3.53 1.67
N GLU A 371 22.98 -2.97 1.75
CA GLU A 371 23.58 -2.49 3.01
C GLU A 371 22.75 -1.37 3.67
N ASN A 372 22.09 -0.50 2.89
CA ASN A 372 21.24 0.54 3.41
C ASN A 372 19.89 -0.02 3.89
N ILE A 373 19.35 -1.02 3.20
CA ILE A 373 18.15 -1.75 3.66
C ILE A 373 18.43 -2.41 5.02
N VAL A 374 19.57 -3.12 5.12
CA VAL A 374 19.96 -3.78 6.36
C VAL A 374 20.21 -2.77 7.48
N ALA A 375 20.94 -1.69 7.19
CA ALA A 375 21.20 -0.62 8.18
C ALA A 375 19.91 0.00 8.72
N MET A 376 18.90 0.20 7.86
CA MET A 376 17.59 0.74 8.26
C MET A 376 16.90 -0.17 9.28
N TYR A 377 16.79 -1.48 8.99
CA TYR A 377 16.09 -2.41 9.88
C TYR A 377 16.88 -2.76 11.14
N ASP A 378 18.21 -2.83 11.06
CA ASP A 378 19.06 -3.01 12.24
C ASP A 378 18.93 -1.83 13.19
N ALA A 379 18.95 -0.59 12.68
CA ALA A 379 18.72 0.61 13.48
C ALA A 379 17.29 0.68 14.05
N ALA A 380 16.28 0.24 13.27
CA ALA A 380 14.91 0.17 13.75
C ALA A 380 14.75 -0.72 14.98
N TYR A 381 15.44 -1.85 14.97
CA TYR A 381 15.44 -2.78 16.10
C TYR A 381 16.30 -2.27 17.26
N GLU A 382 17.47 -1.68 16.98
CA GLU A 382 18.42 -1.17 17.98
C GLU A 382 17.83 0.01 18.77
N TYR A 383 17.18 0.96 18.08
CA TYR A 383 16.71 2.22 18.69
C TYR A 383 15.23 2.23 19.03
N GLY A 384 14.49 1.21 18.62
CA GLY A 384 13.03 1.18 18.73
C GLY A 384 12.48 0.84 20.10
N GLY A 385 13.30 0.41 21.07
CA GLY A 385 12.85 0.02 22.42
C GLY A 385 12.32 1.20 23.24
N TYR A 386 11.13 1.05 23.83
CA TYR A 386 10.59 2.06 24.73
C TYR A 386 11.15 1.89 26.17
N PRO A 387 11.33 3.00 26.95
CA PRO A 387 11.06 4.39 26.55
C PRO A 387 12.07 4.90 25.50
N ILE A 388 11.58 5.68 24.53
CA ILE A 388 12.43 6.28 23.49
C ILE A 388 13.35 7.33 24.11
N ALA A 389 14.68 7.19 23.88
CA ALA A 389 15.74 8.05 24.43
C ALA A 389 16.11 9.23 23.52
#